data_37de067e128adbf5134cf4ed6dfbc3dd
#
_entry.id   37de067e128adbf5134cf4ed6dfbc3dd
#
_cell.length_a   1.000
_cell.length_b   1.000
_cell.length_c   1.000
_cell.angle_alpha   90.00
_cell.angle_beta   90.00
_cell.angle_gamma   90.00
#
_symmetry.space_group_name_H-M   'P 1'
#
loop_
_entity.id
_entity.type
_entity.pdbx_description
1 polymer ?
#
loop_
_entity_poly.entity_id
_entity_poly.type
_entity_poly.pdbx_seq_one_letter_code
_entity_poly.pdbx_strand_id
1 'polypeptide(L)'
;MQTPISYQSLFLCLVFAIGAYFYGIESRFAPKNGDEYPYTHIVRMTNASGHWLPLQSEMEGIKNTKPPLLFWQGMLSSQRGQSWSLIDLRWPSLLYTALTALLLALAASKVTKNLSLGILAGLIWLAFFNTYRYGRPYLAEPPEIFWLSLPFFGLLLFGKRAFESKWIFPLLTGISLGLALLYKSIAYVVPVCLVLVAWYWQWRSYRILELLGKDAVKVIFVGAMSIACFCLWFVLDPDPMAIWNEFILGENAGKFAARNSNYLKDMLWGGDSIGMLFLSSIANAGFLSLLVLNLFYLAIRQYRQTTVEQKLLWIWIAVFFLIFCLPSQRSGRYLLPIMPAIAILLAIHWHQLNRLLFWVALLIQGILIIALAWLSWNIDLWTYPVWHWFLLLGSICVIGLGLFRLSLTKSATLLACFMSYLSLTSSVMPLDGSLGRFSKATIQKLQGKTIWFPCDFRAKDEEYRLLIPGANIKGYPAGEAKEIKKLAERYSLFAVQAPVQSKLELCADCEIIGERFEMRARHNDAEIKAMLMGQVSNNLFVKEYIVSAPFNAAKDISKFKDACR
;
A
#
# COMPACT_ATOMS: atom_id res chain seq x y z
N MET A 1 4.03 26.49 26.97
CA MET A 1 4.27 25.20 26.32
C MET A 1 5.24 25.44 25.17
N GLN A 2 6.46 24.89 25.22
CA GLN A 2 7.40 24.98 24.10
C GLN A 2 6.83 24.20 22.92
N THR A 3 6.85 24.79 21.72
CA THR A 3 6.44 24.10 20.49
C THR A 3 7.36 22.90 20.27
N PRO A 4 6.84 21.70 20.02
CA PRO A 4 7.64 20.49 19.92
C PRO A 4 8.64 20.49 18.75
N ILE A 5 8.29 21.17 17.68
CA ILE A 5 9.08 21.41 16.48
C ILE A 5 8.73 22.81 15.99
N SER A 6 9.69 23.53 15.43
CA SER A 6 9.45 24.86 14.87
C SER A 6 8.50 24.77 13.65
N TYR A 7 7.70 25.80 13.41
CA TYR A 7 6.83 25.85 12.22
C TYR A 7 7.64 25.77 10.91
N GLN A 8 8.84 26.32 10.87
CA GLN A 8 9.73 26.21 9.72
C GLN A 8 10.12 24.76 9.42
N SER A 9 10.47 23.98 10.48
CA SER A 9 10.76 22.54 10.32
C SER A 9 9.54 21.75 9.89
N LEU A 10 8.34 22.04 10.44
CA LEU A 10 7.09 21.39 10.03
C LEU A 10 6.75 21.71 8.58
N PHE A 11 6.92 22.97 8.15
CA PHE A 11 6.71 23.38 6.76
C PHE A 11 7.67 22.66 5.82
N LEU A 12 8.96 22.59 6.18
CA LEU A 12 9.95 21.85 5.39
C LEU A 12 9.59 20.36 5.29
N CYS A 13 9.21 19.72 6.40
CA CYS A 13 8.72 18.34 6.37
C CYS A 13 7.50 18.17 5.47
N LEU A 14 6.57 19.13 5.46
CA LEU A 14 5.38 19.10 4.60
C LEU A 14 5.75 19.16 3.12
N VAL A 15 6.67 20.06 2.74
CA VAL A 15 7.15 20.18 1.34
C VAL A 15 7.77 18.85 0.88
N PHE A 16 8.65 18.27 1.70
CA PHE A 16 9.27 16.98 1.37
C PHE A 16 8.29 15.80 1.42
N ALA A 17 7.27 15.85 2.29
CA ALA A 17 6.19 14.86 2.29
C ALA A 17 5.39 14.92 0.98
N ILE A 18 4.97 16.10 0.54
CA ILE A 18 4.31 16.29 -0.75
C ILE A 18 5.19 15.73 -1.88
N GLY A 19 6.48 16.12 -1.91
CA GLY A 19 7.43 15.59 -2.88
C GLY A 19 7.49 14.07 -2.86
N ALA A 20 7.62 13.44 -1.68
CA ALA A 20 7.71 11.98 -1.53
C ALA A 20 6.46 11.25 -2.03
N TYR A 21 5.29 11.82 -1.84
CA TYR A 21 4.04 11.17 -2.25
C TYR A 21 3.70 11.39 -3.73
N PHE A 22 4.05 12.54 -4.32
CA PHE A 22 3.74 12.83 -5.72
C PHE A 22 4.85 12.43 -6.68
N TYR A 23 6.12 12.57 -6.30
CA TYR A 23 7.23 12.20 -7.18
C TYR A 23 7.22 10.71 -7.49
N GLY A 24 7.28 10.37 -8.78
CA GLY A 24 7.25 9.00 -9.25
C GLY A 24 5.94 8.25 -8.96
N ILE A 25 4.79 8.95 -8.93
CA ILE A 25 3.49 8.28 -8.74
C ILE A 25 3.20 7.29 -9.89
N GLU A 26 3.72 7.54 -11.08
CA GLU A 26 3.62 6.65 -12.23
C GLU A 26 4.64 5.51 -12.22
N SER A 27 5.53 5.47 -11.20
CA SER A 27 6.57 4.44 -11.13
C SER A 27 5.97 3.05 -10.99
N ARG A 28 6.47 2.12 -11.80
CA ARG A 28 6.15 0.69 -11.69
C ARG A 28 6.95 0.00 -10.57
N PHE A 29 7.96 0.68 -10.04
CA PHE A 29 8.94 0.12 -9.11
C PHE A 29 8.86 0.70 -7.68
N ALA A 30 8.37 1.93 -7.51
CA ALA A 30 8.41 2.60 -6.20
C ALA A 30 7.07 3.27 -5.81
N PRO A 31 6.34 2.70 -4.86
CA PRO A 31 6.43 1.34 -4.33
C PRO A 31 5.71 0.33 -5.23
N LYS A 32 6.32 -0.81 -5.51
CA LYS A 32 5.68 -1.89 -6.27
C LYS A 32 4.75 -2.71 -5.36
N ASN A 33 3.52 -2.97 -5.81
CA ASN A 33 2.58 -3.84 -5.11
C ASN A 33 1.87 -4.77 -6.09
N GLY A 34 2.02 -6.09 -5.88
CA GLY A 34 1.47 -7.11 -6.78
C GLY A 34 -0.06 -7.15 -6.83
N ASP A 35 -0.76 -6.71 -5.75
CA ASP A 35 -2.23 -6.68 -5.73
C ASP A 35 -2.84 -5.61 -6.66
N GLU A 36 -2.04 -4.62 -7.06
CA GLU A 36 -2.49 -3.55 -7.96
C GLU A 36 -2.89 -4.09 -9.34
N TYR A 37 -2.18 -5.11 -9.84
CA TYR A 37 -2.44 -5.66 -11.18
C TYR A 37 -3.76 -6.44 -11.26
N PRO A 38 -4.11 -7.37 -10.35
CA PRO A 38 -5.42 -7.99 -10.33
C PRO A 38 -6.57 -6.98 -10.25
N TYR A 39 -6.40 -5.91 -9.45
CA TYR A 39 -7.43 -4.86 -9.37
C TYR A 39 -7.55 -4.07 -10.68
N THR A 40 -6.43 -3.73 -11.29
CA THR A 40 -6.39 -3.07 -12.61
C THR A 40 -7.05 -3.95 -13.68
N HIS A 41 -6.79 -5.28 -13.65
CA HIS A 41 -7.43 -6.23 -14.56
C HIS A 41 -8.96 -6.21 -14.43
N ILE A 42 -9.50 -6.28 -13.20
CA ILE A 42 -10.94 -6.26 -12.96
C ILE A 42 -11.54 -4.94 -13.44
N VAL A 43 -10.89 -3.80 -13.18
CA VAL A 43 -11.33 -2.48 -13.70
C VAL A 43 -11.42 -2.51 -15.23
N ARG A 44 -10.36 -2.98 -15.90
CA ARG A 44 -10.30 -3.02 -17.37
C ARG A 44 -11.40 -3.91 -17.95
N MET A 45 -11.58 -5.12 -17.41
CA MET A 45 -12.56 -6.08 -17.88
C MET A 45 -14.01 -5.60 -17.63
N THR A 46 -14.26 -5.05 -16.42
CA THR A 46 -15.58 -4.50 -16.09
C THR A 46 -15.89 -3.27 -16.95
N ASN A 47 -14.90 -2.42 -17.19
CA ASN A 47 -15.07 -1.26 -18.06
C ASN A 47 -15.36 -1.67 -19.52
N ALA A 48 -14.67 -2.70 -20.03
CA ALA A 48 -14.88 -3.23 -21.40
C ALA A 48 -16.28 -3.85 -21.58
N SER A 49 -16.91 -4.35 -20.50
CA SER A 49 -18.29 -4.87 -20.56
C SER A 49 -19.35 -3.78 -20.74
N GLY A 50 -19.00 -2.49 -20.51
CA GLY A 50 -19.94 -1.36 -20.53
C GLY A 50 -20.84 -1.25 -19.29
N HIS A 51 -20.77 -2.18 -18.36
CA HIS A 51 -21.59 -2.24 -17.16
C HIS A 51 -20.77 -1.91 -15.88
N TRP A 52 -21.46 -1.55 -14.81
CA TRP A 52 -20.86 -1.36 -13.48
C TRP A 52 -20.83 -2.64 -12.66
N LEU A 53 -21.81 -3.51 -12.91
CA LEU A 53 -22.00 -4.81 -12.29
C LEU A 53 -22.62 -5.77 -13.34
N PRO A 54 -22.35 -7.08 -13.27
CA PRO A 54 -21.39 -7.70 -12.34
C PRO A 54 -19.95 -7.35 -12.69
N LEU A 55 -19.05 -7.38 -11.69
CA LEU A 55 -17.63 -7.23 -11.93
C LEU A 55 -17.13 -8.34 -12.88
N GLN A 56 -16.16 -8.02 -13.73
CA GLN A 56 -15.65 -8.93 -14.76
C GLN A 56 -14.19 -9.28 -14.53
N SER A 57 -13.83 -10.54 -14.78
CA SER A 57 -12.46 -11.03 -14.77
C SER A 57 -12.32 -12.23 -15.69
N GLU A 58 -11.18 -12.34 -16.37
CA GLU A 58 -10.77 -13.57 -17.09
C GLU A 58 -10.14 -14.60 -16.15
N MET A 59 -9.87 -14.23 -14.90
CA MET A 59 -9.32 -15.11 -13.88
C MET A 59 -10.45 -15.71 -13.05
N GLU A 60 -10.43 -17.02 -12.87
CA GLU A 60 -11.43 -17.73 -12.07
C GLU A 60 -11.35 -17.34 -10.59
N GLY A 61 -12.52 -17.16 -9.96
CA GLY A 61 -12.66 -17.01 -8.51
C GLY A 61 -12.07 -15.72 -7.93
N ILE A 62 -11.81 -14.67 -8.75
CA ILE A 62 -11.25 -13.42 -8.22
C ILE A 62 -12.07 -12.17 -8.51
N LYS A 63 -13.11 -12.24 -9.35
CA LYS A 63 -13.89 -11.05 -9.72
C LYS A 63 -14.47 -10.33 -8.51
N ASN A 64 -14.93 -11.08 -7.51
CA ASN A 64 -15.56 -10.57 -6.30
C ASN A 64 -14.67 -10.71 -5.04
N THR A 65 -13.34 -10.82 -5.17
CA THR A 65 -12.43 -10.86 -4.00
C THR A 65 -12.40 -9.54 -3.23
N LYS A 66 -12.83 -8.45 -3.86
CA LYS A 66 -13.06 -7.15 -3.24
C LYS A 66 -14.41 -6.61 -3.68
N PRO A 67 -15.05 -5.79 -2.81
CA PRO A 67 -16.30 -5.11 -3.12
C PRO A 67 -16.14 -4.05 -4.21
N PRO A 68 -17.25 -3.57 -4.81
CA PRO A 68 -17.23 -2.85 -6.07
C PRO A 68 -16.66 -1.43 -6.04
N LEU A 69 -16.68 -0.73 -4.90
CA LEU A 69 -16.27 0.69 -4.87
C LEU A 69 -14.81 0.91 -5.28
N LEU A 70 -13.92 -0.04 -4.98
CA LEU A 70 -12.54 0.03 -5.44
C LEU A 70 -12.49 0.07 -6.98
N PHE A 71 -13.23 -0.82 -7.63
CA PHE A 71 -13.22 -0.95 -9.09
C PHE A 71 -13.97 0.21 -9.75
N TRP A 72 -15.10 0.65 -9.19
CA TRP A 72 -15.81 1.84 -9.66
C TRP A 72 -14.95 3.10 -9.56
N GLN A 73 -14.17 3.25 -8.48
CA GLN A 73 -13.17 4.31 -8.35
C GLN A 73 -12.17 4.27 -9.52
N GLY A 74 -11.62 3.10 -9.84
CA GLY A 74 -10.70 2.92 -10.97
C GLY A 74 -11.35 3.21 -12.32
N MET A 75 -12.60 2.78 -12.54
CA MET A 75 -13.35 3.09 -13.76
C MET A 75 -13.58 4.60 -13.92
N LEU A 76 -13.95 5.29 -12.85
CA LEU A 76 -14.16 6.75 -12.86
C LEU A 76 -12.86 7.51 -13.08
N SER A 77 -11.81 7.16 -12.35
CA SER A 77 -10.52 7.87 -12.41
C SER A 77 -9.81 7.67 -13.75
N SER A 78 -10.03 6.54 -14.43
CA SER A 78 -9.52 6.27 -15.78
C SER A 78 -10.47 6.77 -16.89
N GLN A 79 -11.48 7.58 -16.57
CA GLN A 79 -12.47 8.10 -17.52
C GLN A 79 -13.09 6.96 -18.37
N ARG A 80 -13.46 5.87 -17.71
CA ARG A 80 -13.94 4.65 -18.35
C ARG A 80 -12.95 4.09 -19.39
N GLY A 81 -11.67 4.08 -19.04
CA GLY A 81 -10.60 3.50 -19.88
C GLY A 81 -10.15 4.40 -21.04
N GLN A 82 -10.64 5.64 -21.15
CA GLN A 82 -10.12 6.60 -22.13
C GLN A 82 -8.73 7.10 -21.75
N SER A 83 -8.44 7.16 -20.46
CA SER A 83 -7.13 7.46 -19.91
C SER A 83 -6.63 6.27 -19.09
N TRP A 84 -5.66 5.52 -19.63
CA TRP A 84 -5.17 4.29 -19.03
C TRP A 84 -3.71 4.43 -18.63
N SER A 85 -3.50 4.98 -17.42
CA SER A 85 -2.17 5.19 -16.85
C SER A 85 -2.16 4.87 -15.35
N LEU A 86 -0.99 4.67 -14.77
CA LEU A 86 -0.88 4.44 -13.32
C LEU A 86 -1.30 5.66 -12.51
N ILE A 87 -1.07 6.89 -12.99
CA ILE A 87 -1.50 8.09 -12.27
C ILE A 87 -3.02 8.15 -12.19
N ASP A 88 -3.73 7.81 -13.28
CA ASP A 88 -5.19 7.85 -13.31
C ASP A 88 -5.80 6.87 -12.30
N LEU A 89 -5.19 5.71 -12.13
CA LEU A 89 -5.63 4.73 -11.14
C LEU A 89 -5.23 5.11 -9.70
N ARG A 90 -4.06 5.74 -9.51
CA ARG A 90 -3.44 5.98 -8.18
C ARG A 90 -3.85 7.31 -7.52
N TRP A 91 -4.20 8.36 -8.30
CA TRP A 91 -4.50 9.66 -7.70
C TRP A 91 -5.63 9.62 -6.65
N PRO A 92 -6.71 8.78 -6.75
CA PRO A 92 -7.71 8.71 -5.69
C PRO A 92 -7.14 8.15 -4.38
N SER A 93 -6.21 7.19 -4.45
CA SER A 93 -5.50 6.67 -3.26
C SER A 93 -4.71 7.77 -2.57
N LEU A 94 -3.99 8.62 -3.33
CA LEU A 94 -3.31 9.80 -2.77
C LEU A 94 -4.27 10.78 -2.13
N LEU A 95 -5.42 11.03 -2.76
CA LEU A 95 -6.44 11.93 -2.21
C LEU A 95 -6.94 11.41 -0.85
N TYR A 96 -7.31 10.14 -0.74
CA TYR A 96 -7.73 9.54 0.53
C TYR A 96 -6.62 9.59 1.59
N THR A 97 -5.38 9.34 1.20
CA THR A 97 -4.22 9.46 2.08
C THR A 97 -4.04 10.91 2.57
N ALA A 98 -4.12 11.89 1.70
CA ALA A 98 -4.02 13.31 2.05
C ALA A 98 -5.17 13.76 2.95
N LEU A 99 -6.42 13.36 2.65
CA LEU A 99 -7.59 13.68 3.45
C LEU A 99 -7.50 13.05 4.85
N THR A 100 -7.02 11.81 4.95
CA THR A 100 -6.78 11.16 6.25
C THR A 100 -5.74 11.93 7.05
N ALA A 101 -4.61 12.33 6.44
CA ALA A 101 -3.59 13.13 7.11
C ALA A 101 -4.13 14.47 7.62
N LEU A 102 -4.95 15.14 6.80
CA LEU A 102 -5.60 16.41 7.17
C LEU A 102 -6.55 16.25 8.34
N LEU A 103 -7.49 15.28 8.27
CA LEU A 103 -8.46 15.05 9.35
C LEU A 103 -7.77 14.61 10.65
N LEU A 104 -6.73 13.80 10.55
CA LEU A 104 -5.90 13.40 11.67
C LEU A 104 -5.21 14.60 12.30
N ALA A 105 -4.63 15.50 11.49
CA ALA A 105 -4.01 16.73 11.97
C ALA A 105 -5.02 17.63 12.68
N LEU A 106 -6.23 17.79 12.14
CA LEU A 106 -7.31 18.55 12.76
C LEU A 106 -7.76 17.91 14.09
N ALA A 107 -7.97 16.59 14.11
CA ALA A 107 -8.36 15.87 15.33
C ALA A 107 -7.28 15.98 16.42
N ALA A 108 -6.02 15.78 16.06
CA ALA A 108 -4.89 15.93 16.98
C ALA A 108 -4.75 17.38 17.49
N SER A 109 -4.94 18.38 16.61
CA SER A 109 -4.95 19.81 17.02
C SER A 109 -6.05 20.09 18.03
N LYS A 110 -7.23 19.51 17.84
CA LYS A 110 -8.38 19.67 18.76
C LYS A 110 -8.11 19.02 20.11
N VAL A 111 -7.61 17.79 20.10
CA VAL A 111 -7.29 17.02 21.32
C VAL A 111 -6.18 17.70 22.13
N THR A 112 -5.15 18.19 21.47
CA THR A 112 -3.98 18.79 22.13
C THR A 112 -4.13 20.29 22.38
N LYS A 113 -5.14 20.93 21.77
CA LYS A 113 -5.29 22.40 21.70
C LYS A 113 -4.04 23.10 21.15
N ASN A 114 -3.31 22.42 20.25
CA ASN A 114 -2.07 22.90 19.69
C ASN A 114 -1.95 22.50 18.20
N LEU A 115 -1.95 23.51 17.32
CA LEU A 115 -1.88 23.30 15.87
C LEU A 115 -0.58 22.64 15.44
N SER A 116 0.57 22.98 16.07
CA SER A 116 1.86 22.36 15.74
C SER A 116 1.87 20.86 16.00
N LEU A 117 1.25 20.42 17.12
CA LEU A 117 1.10 19.00 17.43
C LEU A 117 0.16 18.30 16.46
N GLY A 118 -0.87 18.99 15.99
CA GLY A 118 -1.74 18.47 14.95
C GLY A 118 -1.02 18.25 13.63
N ILE A 119 -0.32 19.25 13.14
CA ILE A 119 0.49 19.14 11.91
C ILE A 119 1.54 18.03 12.07
N LEU A 120 2.20 17.98 13.22
CA LEU A 120 3.17 16.92 13.54
C LEU A 120 2.54 15.53 13.46
N ALA A 121 1.34 15.33 14.00
CA ALA A 121 0.65 14.04 13.94
C ALA A 121 0.35 13.61 12.50
N GLY A 122 -0.12 14.53 11.65
CA GLY A 122 -0.32 14.29 10.21
C GLY A 122 0.98 13.89 9.50
N LEU A 123 2.06 14.60 9.78
CA LEU A 123 3.38 14.31 9.21
C LEU A 123 3.96 12.99 9.70
N ILE A 124 3.80 12.64 10.98
CA ILE A 124 4.21 11.33 11.53
C ILE A 124 3.49 10.20 10.80
N TRP A 125 2.16 10.34 10.59
CA TRP A 125 1.39 9.32 9.88
C TRP A 125 1.85 9.17 8.43
N LEU A 126 2.12 10.26 7.72
CA LEU A 126 2.70 10.24 6.37
C LEU A 126 4.13 9.67 6.35
N ALA A 127 4.92 9.83 7.43
CA ALA A 127 6.27 9.30 7.54
C ALA A 127 6.30 7.79 7.85
N PHE A 128 5.19 7.17 8.23
CA PHE A 128 5.13 5.73 8.39
C PHE A 128 5.36 5.01 7.06
N PHE A 129 6.25 4.01 7.07
CA PHE A 129 6.61 3.30 5.85
C PHE A 129 5.41 2.65 5.15
N ASN A 130 4.54 2.01 5.91
CA ASN A 130 3.39 1.35 5.31
C ASN A 130 2.29 2.35 4.88
N THR A 131 2.22 3.57 5.45
CA THR A 131 1.42 4.64 4.88
C THR A 131 1.96 5.05 3.49
N TYR A 132 3.26 5.22 3.36
CA TYR A 132 3.89 5.49 2.07
C TYR A 132 3.70 4.33 1.09
N ARG A 133 3.93 3.08 1.53
CA ARG A 133 3.89 1.87 0.70
C ARG A 133 2.49 1.56 0.16
N TYR A 134 1.46 1.71 0.98
CA TYR A 134 0.08 1.36 0.63
C TYR A 134 -0.79 2.57 0.29
N GLY A 135 -0.38 3.77 0.65
CA GLY A 135 -1.12 5.02 0.41
C GLY A 135 -0.97 5.61 -0.99
N ARG A 136 -0.02 5.12 -1.79
CA ARG A 136 0.26 5.61 -3.16
C ARG A 136 -0.31 4.71 -4.24
N PRO A 137 -0.14 3.38 -4.22
CA PRO A 137 -0.65 2.48 -5.26
C PRO A 137 -2.17 2.44 -5.30
N TYR A 138 -2.72 1.92 -6.40
CA TYR A 138 -4.15 1.66 -6.55
C TYR A 138 -4.57 0.45 -5.71
N LEU A 139 -4.92 0.69 -4.46
CA LEU A 139 -5.24 -0.32 -3.45
C LEU A 139 -6.46 0.07 -2.63
N ALA A 140 -7.05 -0.91 -1.95
CA ALA A 140 -8.22 -0.70 -1.10
C ALA A 140 -7.89 -0.02 0.26
N GLU A 141 -6.64 -0.05 0.71
CA GLU A 141 -6.23 0.46 2.01
C GLU A 141 -6.46 1.97 2.21
N PRO A 142 -6.10 2.86 1.28
CA PRO A 142 -6.30 4.30 1.49
C PRO A 142 -7.76 4.68 1.74
N PRO A 143 -8.72 4.31 0.87
CA PRO A 143 -10.13 4.62 1.12
C PRO A 143 -10.67 3.87 2.35
N GLU A 144 -10.26 2.62 2.60
CA GLU A 144 -10.66 1.88 3.78
C GLU A 144 -10.25 2.60 5.07
N ILE A 145 -8.98 2.97 5.23
CA ILE A 145 -8.48 3.68 6.41
C ILE A 145 -9.21 5.00 6.59
N PHE A 146 -9.44 5.75 5.53
CA PHE A 146 -10.19 7.00 5.56
C PHE A 146 -11.59 6.81 6.12
N TRP A 147 -12.39 5.92 5.51
CA TRP A 147 -13.79 5.71 5.90
C TRP A 147 -13.93 5.07 7.28
N LEU A 148 -13.04 4.14 7.68
CA LEU A 148 -13.03 3.54 9.01
C LEU A 148 -12.62 4.55 10.11
N SER A 149 -11.72 5.50 9.80
CA SER A 149 -11.24 6.48 10.78
C SER A 149 -12.16 7.69 10.93
N LEU A 150 -12.98 7.98 9.92
CA LEU A 150 -13.84 9.16 9.88
C LEU A 150 -14.77 9.29 11.12
N PRO A 151 -15.45 8.22 11.59
CA PRO A 151 -16.23 8.28 12.82
C PRO A 151 -15.40 8.67 14.05
N PHE A 152 -14.19 8.14 14.17
CA PHE A 152 -13.30 8.43 15.30
C PHE A 152 -12.82 9.87 15.28
N PHE A 153 -12.42 10.36 14.10
CA PHE A 153 -12.07 11.78 13.95
C PHE A 153 -13.29 12.68 14.25
N GLY A 154 -14.47 12.30 13.81
CA GLY A 154 -15.71 13.04 14.13
C GLY A 154 -15.97 13.12 15.63
N LEU A 155 -15.81 12.01 16.37
CA LEU A 155 -15.96 12.00 17.83
C LEU A 155 -14.89 12.85 18.53
N LEU A 156 -13.64 12.82 18.06
CA LEU A 156 -12.55 13.64 18.62
C LEU A 156 -12.72 15.14 18.31
N LEU A 157 -13.20 15.48 17.11
CA LEU A 157 -13.38 16.88 16.67
C LEU A 157 -14.59 17.55 17.34
N PHE A 158 -15.73 16.86 17.33
CA PHE A 158 -17.00 17.44 17.78
C PHE A 158 -17.35 17.10 19.24
N GLY A 159 -16.66 16.14 19.87
CA GLY A 159 -16.79 15.79 21.28
C GLY A 159 -18.24 15.58 21.71
N LYS A 160 -18.68 16.34 22.72
CA LYS A 160 -20.03 16.22 23.27
C LYS A 160 -21.14 16.24 22.20
N ARG A 161 -21.02 17.11 21.17
CA ARG A 161 -22.05 17.21 20.11
C ARG A 161 -22.20 15.90 19.33
N ALA A 162 -21.09 15.20 19.04
CA ALA A 162 -21.12 13.93 18.34
C ALA A 162 -21.61 12.80 19.26
N PHE A 163 -21.09 12.69 20.50
CA PHE A 163 -21.52 11.67 21.47
C PHE A 163 -23.01 11.76 21.81
N GLU A 164 -23.56 12.97 21.97
CA GLU A 164 -24.96 13.19 22.33
C GLU A 164 -25.90 13.23 21.13
N SER A 165 -25.39 13.22 19.90
CA SER A 165 -26.21 13.18 18.69
C SER A 165 -27.06 11.90 18.66
N LYS A 166 -28.37 12.05 18.48
CA LYS A 166 -29.31 10.92 18.47
C LYS A 166 -29.25 10.17 17.13
N TRP A 167 -29.25 10.87 16.00
CA TRP A 167 -29.43 10.28 14.67
C TRP A 167 -28.39 10.73 13.64
N ILE A 168 -28.07 12.03 13.56
CA ILE A 168 -27.22 12.57 12.48
C ILE A 168 -25.83 11.94 12.51
N PHE A 169 -25.16 11.97 13.65
CA PHE A 169 -23.82 11.40 13.76
C PHE A 169 -23.81 9.86 13.61
N PRO A 170 -24.73 9.09 14.24
CA PRO A 170 -24.87 7.66 13.95
C PRO A 170 -25.16 7.34 12.48
N LEU A 171 -26.02 8.12 11.80
CA LEU A 171 -26.30 7.94 10.37
C LEU A 171 -25.06 8.14 9.52
N LEU A 172 -24.35 9.26 9.71
CA LEU A 172 -23.10 9.54 8.98
C LEU A 172 -22.03 8.49 9.26
N THR A 173 -21.96 8.00 10.50
CA THR A 173 -21.08 6.90 10.88
C THR A 173 -21.45 5.60 10.17
N GLY A 174 -22.75 5.26 10.15
CA GLY A 174 -23.24 4.06 9.47
C GLY A 174 -22.94 4.08 7.97
N ILE A 175 -23.18 5.23 7.31
CA ILE A 175 -22.83 5.42 5.89
C ILE A 175 -21.32 5.29 5.68
N SER A 176 -20.50 5.95 6.52
CA SER A 176 -19.05 5.88 6.43
C SER A 176 -18.54 4.44 6.51
N LEU A 177 -19.03 3.66 7.47
CA LEU A 177 -18.65 2.26 7.61
C LEU A 177 -19.20 1.39 6.48
N GLY A 178 -20.39 1.69 5.97
CA GLY A 178 -20.95 1.04 4.78
C GLY A 178 -20.06 1.23 3.55
N LEU A 179 -19.56 2.45 3.34
CA LEU A 179 -18.60 2.74 2.27
C LEU A 179 -17.26 2.01 2.50
N ALA A 180 -16.76 1.96 3.74
CA ALA A 180 -15.58 1.17 4.06
C ALA A 180 -15.75 -0.31 3.71
N LEU A 181 -16.92 -0.89 4.03
CA LEU A 181 -17.26 -2.27 3.66
C LEU A 181 -17.26 -2.50 2.15
N LEU A 182 -17.75 -1.54 1.39
CA LEU A 182 -17.79 -1.60 -0.08
C LEU A 182 -16.40 -1.40 -0.73
N TYR A 183 -15.35 -1.08 0.05
CA TYR A 183 -13.96 -1.06 -0.42
C TYR A 183 -13.19 -2.34 -0.10
N LYS A 184 -13.46 -3.01 1.04
CA LYS A 184 -12.62 -4.17 1.37
C LYS A 184 -13.36 -5.29 2.12
N SER A 185 -13.39 -5.35 3.43
CA SER A 185 -13.79 -6.55 4.15
C SER A 185 -14.78 -6.26 5.27
N ILE A 186 -15.76 -7.15 5.44
CA ILE A 186 -16.72 -7.15 6.55
C ILE A 186 -16.00 -7.21 7.92
N ALA A 187 -14.84 -7.87 7.97
CA ALA A 187 -14.08 -8.06 9.21
C ALA A 187 -13.72 -6.77 9.96
N TYR A 188 -13.72 -5.61 9.28
CA TYR A 188 -13.37 -4.34 9.90
C TYR A 188 -14.53 -3.60 10.59
N VAL A 189 -15.78 -3.94 10.31
CA VAL A 189 -16.93 -3.32 11.00
C VAL A 189 -17.00 -3.74 12.45
N VAL A 190 -16.72 -5.02 12.73
CA VAL A 190 -16.76 -5.55 14.09
C VAL A 190 -15.87 -4.76 15.06
N PRO A 191 -14.54 -4.60 14.80
CA PRO A 191 -13.70 -3.81 15.70
C PRO A 191 -14.15 -2.36 15.79
N VAL A 192 -14.63 -1.71 14.72
CA VAL A 192 -15.11 -0.32 14.80
C VAL A 192 -16.34 -0.22 15.69
N CYS A 193 -17.33 -1.11 15.55
CA CYS A 193 -18.50 -1.12 16.43
C CYS A 193 -18.12 -1.34 17.89
N LEU A 194 -17.18 -2.24 18.16
CA LEU A 194 -16.67 -2.49 19.52
C LEU A 194 -15.92 -1.27 20.09
N VAL A 195 -15.12 -0.58 19.28
CA VAL A 195 -14.49 0.69 19.68
C VAL A 195 -15.55 1.73 20.00
N LEU A 196 -16.59 1.88 19.16
CA LEU A 196 -17.69 2.81 19.42
C LEU A 196 -18.41 2.48 20.74
N VAL A 197 -18.74 1.21 20.98
CA VAL A 197 -19.32 0.76 22.27
C VAL A 197 -18.41 1.16 23.42
N ALA A 198 -17.12 0.87 23.34
CA ALA A 198 -16.17 1.19 24.41
C ALA A 198 -16.00 2.70 24.61
N TRP A 199 -16.02 3.49 23.52
CA TRP A 199 -15.95 4.95 23.60
C TRP A 199 -17.21 5.55 24.21
N TYR A 200 -18.43 5.11 23.83
CA TYR A 200 -19.67 5.53 24.46
C TYR A 200 -19.72 5.13 25.93
N TRP A 201 -19.26 3.91 26.27
CA TRP A 201 -19.20 3.45 27.67
C TRP A 201 -18.25 4.31 28.50
N GLN A 202 -17.08 4.66 27.98
CA GLN A 202 -16.17 5.60 28.64
C GLN A 202 -16.79 7.00 28.77
N TRP A 203 -17.49 7.47 27.73
CA TRP A 203 -18.19 8.75 27.75
C TRP A 203 -19.25 8.79 28.86
N ARG A 204 -19.93 7.68 29.16
CA ARG A 204 -20.89 7.50 30.25
C ARG A 204 -20.23 7.15 31.60
N SER A 205 -18.95 7.42 31.78
CA SER A 205 -18.19 7.10 33.00
C SER A 205 -18.34 5.65 33.45
N TYR A 206 -18.36 4.73 32.47
CA TYR A 206 -18.48 3.26 32.64
C TYR A 206 -19.81 2.79 33.26
N ARG A 207 -20.85 3.59 33.19
CA ARG A 207 -22.20 3.24 33.67
C ARG A 207 -22.94 2.44 32.60
N ILE A 208 -23.06 1.14 32.81
CA ILE A 208 -23.62 0.20 31.81
C ILE A 208 -25.09 0.50 31.51
N LEU A 209 -25.90 0.87 32.52
CA LEU A 209 -27.32 1.21 32.32
C LEU A 209 -27.50 2.46 31.46
N GLU A 210 -26.62 3.44 31.59
CA GLU A 210 -26.66 4.63 30.74
C GLU A 210 -26.23 4.31 29.29
N LEU A 211 -25.22 3.47 29.10
CA LEU A 211 -24.84 2.98 27.80
C LEU A 211 -25.99 2.26 27.09
N LEU A 212 -26.63 1.31 27.80
CA LEU A 212 -27.74 0.54 27.23
C LEU A 212 -28.96 1.41 26.92
N GLY A 213 -29.31 2.36 27.83
CA GLY A 213 -30.48 3.22 27.64
C GLY A 213 -30.30 4.36 26.63
N LYS A 214 -29.06 4.87 26.43
CA LYS A 214 -28.81 6.06 25.61
C LYS A 214 -28.07 5.81 24.32
N ASP A 215 -27.19 4.80 24.29
CA ASP A 215 -26.20 4.65 23.21
C ASP A 215 -26.24 3.29 22.50
N ALA A 216 -26.77 2.23 23.11
CA ALA A 216 -26.87 0.91 22.48
C ALA A 216 -27.63 0.96 21.14
N VAL A 217 -28.77 1.67 21.11
CA VAL A 217 -29.57 1.87 19.90
C VAL A 217 -28.76 2.57 18.82
N LYS A 218 -27.90 3.55 19.17
CA LYS A 218 -27.04 4.24 18.19
C LYS A 218 -26.05 3.28 17.55
N VAL A 219 -25.40 2.42 18.36
CA VAL A 219 -24.41 1.45 17.83
C VAL A 219 -25.08 0.38 16.97
N ILE A 220 -26.24 -0.12 17.41
CA ILE A 220 -27.04 -1.07 16.61
C ILE A 220 -27.45 -0.42 15.29
N PHE A 221 -27.93 0.84 15.33
CA PHE A 221 -28.31 1.58 14.13
C PHE A 221 -27.11 1.79 13.18
N VAL A 222 -25.92 2.12 13.70
CA VAL A 222 -24.68 2.23 12.91
C VAL A 222 -24.36 0.90 12.23
N GLY A 223 -24.40 -0.21 12.96
CA GLY A 223 -24.14 -1.53 12.41
C GLY A 223 -25.16 -1.92 11.34
N ALA A 224 -26.46 -1.74 11.62
CA ALA A 224 -27.53 -2.03 10.70
C ALA A 224 -27.43 -1.19 9.40
N MET A 225 -27.13 0.11 9.54
CA MET A 225 -26.95 0.99 8.38
C MET A 225 -25.72 0.62 7.55
N SER A 226 -24.61 0.25 8.21
CA SER A 226 -23.40 -0.21 7.52
C SER A 226 -23.65 -1.48 6.71
N ILE A 227 -24.38 -2.44 7.32
CA ILE A 227 -24.75 -3.69 6.65
C ILE A 227 -25.74 -3.42 5.52
N ALA A 228 -26.73 -2.54 5.72
CA ALA A 228 -27.69 -2.17 4.67
C ALA A 228 -26.98 -1.56 3.45
N CYS A 229 -26.03 -0.65 3.67
CA CYS A 229 -25.20 -0.12 2.57
C CYS A 229 -24.40 -1.21 1.86
N PHE A 230 -23.83 -2.17 2.60
CA PHE A 230 -23.11 -3.29 2.01
C PHE A 230 -24.03 -4.23 1.21
N CYS A 231 -25.23 -4.51 1.73
CA CYS A 231 -26.22 -5.36 1.07
C CYS A 231 -26.72 -4.77 -0.25
N LEU A 232 -26.58 -3.45 -0.48
CA LEU A 232 -26.89 -2.86 -1.78
C LEU A 232 -26.08 -3.51 -2.91
N TRP A 233 -24.84 -3.95 -2.65
CA TRP A 233 -24.07 -4.69 -3.63
C TRP A 233 -24.77 -5.98 -4.06
N PHE A 234 -25.28 -6.77 -3.11
CA PHE A 234 -26.01 -8.01 -3.41
C PHE A 234 -27.32 -7.77 -4.16
N VAL A 235 -28.00 -6.65 -3.87
CA VAL A 235 -29.27 -6.29 -4.53
C VAL A 235 -29.05 -5.80 -5.96
N LEU A 236 -27.95 -5.07 -6.18
CA LEU A 236 -27.64 -4.46 -7.48
C LEU A 236 -26.87 -5.39 -8.42
N ASP A 237 -26.22 -6.42 -7.91
CA ASP A 237 -25.44 -7.36 -8.73
C ASP A 237 -26.34 -8.45 -9.31
N PRO A 238 -26.31 -8.70 -10.63
CA PRO A 238 -27.09 -9.78 -11.26
C PRO A 238 -26.69 -11.19 -10.78
N ASP A 239 -25.50 -11.36 -10.19
CA ASP A 239 -24.98 -12.65 -9.72
C ASP A 239 -24.59 -12.62 -8.22
N PRO A 240 -25.57 -12.50 -7.30
CA PRO A 240 -25.31 -12.43 -5.86
C PRO A 240 -24.71 -13.73 -5.30
N MET A 241 -24.90 -14.87 -5.97
CA MET A 241 -24.30 -16.15 -5.54
C MET A 241 -22.78 -16.17 -5.76
N ALA A 242 -22.29 -15.57 -6.82
CA ALA A 242 -20.84 -15.41 -7.01
C ALA A 242 -20.23 -14.52 -5.90
N ILE A 243 -20.91 -13.45 -5.50
CA ILE A 243 -20.47 -12.62 -4.37
C ILE A 243 -20.42 -13.47 -3.08
N TRP A 244 -21.46 -14.25 -2.82
CA TRP A 244 -21.51 -15.11 -1.64
C TRP A 244 -20.35 -16.10 -1.60
N ASN A 245 -20.12 -16.81 -2.70
CA ASN A 245 -19.10 -17.85 -2.79
C ASN A 245 -17.68 -17.28 -2.77
N GLU A 246 -17.39 -16.24 -3.55
CA GLU A 246 -16.04 -15.69 -3.70
C GLU A 246 -15.67 -14.76 -2.54
N PHE A 247 -16.57 -13.84 -2.14
CA PHE A 247 -16.28 -12.84 -1.14
C PHE A 247 -16.60 -13.31 0.28
N ILE A 248 -17.81 -13.84 0.54
CA ILE A 248 -18.19 -14.23 1.90
C ILE A 248 -17.47 -15.50 2.31
N LEU A 249 -17.61 -16.59 1.55
CA LEU A 249 -17.02 -17.87 1.89
C LEU A 249 -15.52 -17.92 1.59
N GLY A 250 -15.09 -17.51 0.41
CA GLY A 250 -13.69 -17.59 -0.01
C GLY A 250 -12.80 -16.58 0.71
N GLU A 251 -13.05 -15.28 0.52
CA GLU A 251 -12.15 -14.24 1.00
C GLU A 251 -12.29 -13.96 2.51
N ASN A 252 -13.50 -13.98 3.08
CA ASN A 252 -13.71 -13.63 4.48
C ASN A 252 -13.73 -14.87 5.39
N ALA A 253 -14.59 -15.85 5.17
CA ALA A 253 -14.66 -17.05 6.01
C ALA A 253 -13.40 -17.92 5.86
N GLY A 254 -12.83 -17.98 4.66
CA GLY A 254 -11.60 -18.73 4.41
C GLY A 254 -10.40 -18.28 5.25
N LYS A 255 -10.38 -17.05 5.76
CA LYS A 255 -9.32 -16.56 6.67
C LYS A 255 -9.38 -17.17 8.07
N PHE A 256 -10.50 -17.76 8.45
CA PHE A 256 -10.66 -18.50 9.70
C PHE A 256 -10.35 -19.99 9.54
N ALA A 257 -10.27 -20.50 8.31
CA ALA A 257 -9.84 -21.87 8.05
C ALA A 257 -8.36 -22.03 8.44
N ALA A 258 -8.06 -22.95 9.33
CA ALA A 258 -6.69 -23.26 9.71
C ALA A 258 -5.92 -23.79 8.49
N ARG A 259 -4.77 -23.19 8.18
CA ARG A 259 -3.84 -23.71 7.14
C ARG A 259 -3.23 -25.05 7.55
N ASN A 260 -3.04 -25.24 8.86
CA ASN A 260 -2.52 -26.45 9.47
C ASN A 260 -3.52 -26.98 10.47
N SER A 261 -3.44 -28.26 10.81
CA SER A 261 -4.34 -28.96 11.73
C SER A 261 -4.34 -28.44 13.18
N ASN A 262 -3.55 -27.40 13.51
CA ASN A 262 -3.37 -26.95 14.89
C ASN A 262 -3.43 -25.40 15.02
N TYR A 263 -4.65 -24.85 15.10
CA TYR A 263 -4.92 -23.42 15.25
C TYR A 263 -4.17 -22.77 16.42
N LEU A 264 -4.11 -23.45 17.58
CA LEU A 264 -3.42 -22.91 18.77
C LEU A 264 -1.91 -22.80 18.56
N LYS A 265 -1.31 -23.75 17.85
CA LYS A 265 0.10 -23.71 17.50
C LYS A 265 0.40 -22.54 16.57
N ASP A 266 -0.41 -22.33 15.53
CA ASP A 266 -0.28 -21.23 14.58
C ASP A 266 -0.53 -19.86 15.25
N MET A 267 -1.34 -19.83 16.33
CA MET A 267 -1.58 -18.62 17.12
C MET A 267 -0.35 -18.21 17.93
N LEU A 268 0.41 -19.15 18.45
CA LEU A 268 1.55 -18.90 19.33
C LEU A 268 2.89 -18.83 18.58
N TRP A 269 3.05 -19.63 17.52
CA TRP A 269 4.32 -19.82 16.82
C TRP A 269 4.16 -19.70 15.30
N GLY A 270 5.21 -19.22 14.63
CA GLY A 270 5.25 -19.09 13.17
C GLY A 270 4.97 -17.69 12.64
N GLY A 271 4.93 -17.56 11.32
CA GLY A 271 4.78 -16.29 10.62
C GLY A 271 3.44 -15.58 10.82
N ASP A 272 2.38 -16.36 11.09
CA ASP A 272 1.03 -15.87 11.34
C ASP A 272 0.69 -15.79 12.85
N SER A 273 1.70 -15.84 13.74
CA SER A 273 1.48 -15.79 15.20
C SER A 273 1.06 -14.39 15.68
N ILE A 274 0.44 -14.35 16.89
CA ILE A 274 0.08 -13.08 17.56
C ILE A 274 1.34 -12.23 17.81
N GLY A 275 2.47 -12.85 18.17
CA GLY A 275 3.74 -12.15 18.34
C GLY A 275 4.19 -11.46 17.05
N MET A 276 4.08 -12.16 15.91
CA MET A 276 4.40 -11.57 14.60
C MET A 276 3.42 -10.48 14.19
N LEU A 277 2.13 -10.62 14.52
CA LEU A 277 1.14 -9.56 14.31
C LEU A 277 1.50 -8.31 15.12
N PHE A 278 1.90 -8.45 16.39
CA PHE A 278 2.35 -7.35 17.23
C PHE A 278 3.62 -6.67 16.66
N LEU A 279 4.63 -7.45 16.32
CA LEU A 279 5.86 -6.93 15.70
C LEU A 279 5.58 -6.23 14.38
N SER A 280 4.69 -6.79 13.56
CA SER A 280 4.28 -6.18 12.28
C SER A 280 3.54 -4.85 12.50
N SER A 281 2.76 -4.70 13.57
CA SER A 281 2.09 -3.44 13.89
C SER A 281 3.10 -2.32 14.20
N ILE A 282 4.19 -2.65 14.87
CA ILE A 282 5.31 -1.73 15.12
C ILE A 282 6.08 -1.47 13.81
N ALA A 283 6.38 -2.51 13.04
CA ALA A 283 7.12 -2.42 11.78
C ALA A 283 6.38 -1.59 10.71
N ASN A 284 5.05 -1.47 10.78
CA ASN A 284 4.27 -0.57 9.92
C ASN A 284 4.77 0.88 9.97
N ALA A 285 5.38 1.31 11.09
CA ALA A 285 5.95 2.65 11.23
C ALA A 285 7.31 2.83 10.53
N GLY A 286 7.96 1.75 10.05
CA GLY A 286 9.24 1.82 9.34
C GLY A 286 10.35 2.41 10.20
N PHE A 287 10.98 3.51 9.76
CA PHE A 287 12.05 4.18 10.51
C PHE A 287 11.62 4.66 11.90
N LEU A 288 10.32 4.86 12.12
CA LEU A 288 9.77 5.30 13.42
C LEU A 288 9.35 4.13 14.33
N SER A 289 9.62 2.88 13.96
CA SER A 289 9.21 1.67 14.71
C SER A 289 9.69 1.67 16.15
N LEU A 290 10.94 2.06 16.41
CA LEU A 290 11.49 2.14 17.76
C LEU A 290 10.80 3.22 18.60
N LEU A 291 10.33 4.30 17.98
CA LEU A 291 9.56 5.34 18.65
C LEU A 291 8.17 4.83 19.05
N VAL A 292 7.53 4.01 18.20
CA VAL A 292 6.28 3.33 18.52
C VAL A 292 6.47 2.38 19.70
N LEU A 293 7.56 1.61 19.72
CA LEU A 293 7.89 0.75 20.87
C LEU A 293 8.07 1.57 22.16
N ASN A 294 8.77 2.70 22.09
CA ASN A 294 8.93 3.60 23.22
C ASN A 294 7.59 4.23 23.67
N LEU A 295 6.68 4.51 22.73
CA LEU A 295 5.34 4.97 23.06
C LEU A 295 4.57 3.93 23.90
N PHE A 296 4.62 2.64 23.56
CA PHE A 296 4.02 1.58 24.37
C PHE A 296 4.64 1.51 25.77
N TYR A 297 5.96 1.64 25.88
CA TYR A 297 6.63 1.71 27.18
C TYR A 297 6.15 2.91 28.02
N LEU A 298 6.06 4.11 27.41
CA LEU A 298 5.54 5.30 28.09
C LEU A 298 4.07 5.12 28.51
N ALA A 299 3.26 4.49 27.71
CA ALA A 299 1.86 4.23 28.02
C ALA A 299 1.70 3.36 29.28
N ILE A 300 2.51 2.30 29.40
CA ILE A 300 2.52 1.45 30.59
C ILE A 300 2.99 2.24 31.83
N ARG A 301 4.06 3.02 31.68
CA ARG A 301 4.63 3.79 32.80
C ARG A 301 3.75 4.92 33.28
N GLN A 302 2.99 5.56 32.36
CA GLN A 302 2.20 6.77 32.66
C GLN A 302 0.69 6.52 32.60
N TYR A 303 0.21 5.25 32.72
CA TYR A 303 -1.20 4.91 32.55
C TYR A 303 -2.15 5.71 33.43
N ARG A 304 -1.72 6.09 34.64
CA ARG A 304 -2.51 6.90 35.61
C ARG A 304 -2.69 8.35 35.19
N GLN A 305 -1.82 8.87 34.33
CA GLN A 305 -1.83 10.27 33.86
C GLN A 305 -2.52 10.42 32.50
N THR A 306 -3.03 9.32 31.94
CA THR A 306 -3.64 9.28 30.61
C THR A 306 -4.95 10.05 30.58
N THR A 307 -5.08 11.02 29.65
CA THR A 307 -6.32 11.78 29.45
C THR A 307 -7.43 10.92 28.86
N VAL A 308 -8.68 11.44 28.88
CA VAL A 308 -9.82 10.74 28.29
C VAL A 308 -9.59 10.47 26.81
N GLU A 309 -9.13 11.45 26.07
CA GLU A 309 -8.87 11.35 24.62
C GLU A 309 -7.76 10.33 24.33
N GLN A 310 -6.69 10.31 25.12
CA GLN A 310 -5.63 9.31 24.98
C GLN A 310 -6.15 7.90 25.27
N LYS A 311 -7.02 7.72 26.27
CA LYS A 311 -7.66 6.41 26.55
C LYS A 311 -8.50 5.95 25.36
N LEU A 312 -9.25 6.87 24.73
CA LEU A 312 -10.02 6.56 23.52
C LEU A 312 -9.11 6.04 22.39
N LEU A 313 -7.97 6.70 22.17
CA LEU A 313 -6.99 6.25 21.15
C LEU A 313 -6.39 4.87 21.48
N TRP A 314 -6.08 4.61 22.75
CA TRP A 314 -5.59 3.29 23.18
C TRP A 314 -6.65 2.20 23.06
N ILE A 315 -7.92 2.50 23.34
CA ILE A 315 -9.04 1.58 23.11
C ILE A 315 -9.13 1.24 21.60
N TRP A 316 -9.01 2.22 20.72
CA TRP A 316 -9.01 1.98 19.29
C TRP A 316 -7.90 0.99 18.88
N ILE A 317 -6.67 1.23 19.34
CA ILE A 317 -5.53 0.34 19.05
C ILE A 317 -5.78 -1.07 19.61
N ALA A 318 -6.16 -1.17 20.89
CA ALA A 318 -6.32 -2.44 21.57
C ALA A 318 -7.43 -3.30 20.99
N VAL A 319 -8.61 -2.73 20.71
CA VAL A 319 -9.75 -3.48 20.16
C VAL A 319 -9.42 -4.04 18.76
N PHE A 320 -8.85 -3.22 17.88
CA PHE A 320 -8.43 -3.72 16.57
C PHE A 320 -7.39 -4.83 16.68
N PHE A 321 -6.38 -4.66 17.53
CA PHE A 321 -5.36 -5.69 17.74
C PHE A 321 -6.00 -7.00 18.23
N LEU A 322 -6.85 -6.95 19.26
CA LEU A 322 -7.49 -8.14 19.83
C LEU A 322 -8.38 -8.87 18.81
N ILE A 323 -9.16 -8.14 18.03
CA ILE A 323 -10.02 -8.75 17.02
C ILE A 323 -9.19 -9.41 15.92
N PHE A 324 -8.11 -8.77 15.45
CA PHE A 324 -7.25 -9.35 14.42
C PHE A 324 -6.27 -10.43 14.95
N CYS A 325 -6.26 -10.70 16.25
CA CYS A 325 -5.66 -11.92 16.79
C CYS A 325 -6.50 -13.18 16.52
N LEU A 326 -7.81 -13.04 16.26
CA LEU A 326 -8.73 -14.19 16.13
C LEU A 326 -8.59 -14.98 14.82
N PRO A 327 -8.44 -14.36 13.61
CA PRO A 327 -8.25 -15.11 12.37
C PRO A 327 -6.99 -15.98 12.41
N SER A 328 -6.98 -17.10 11.67
CA SER A 328 -5.78 -17.94 11.51
C SER A 328 -4.73 -17.30 10.60
N GLN A 329 -5.17 -16.53 9.61
CA GLN A 329 -4.30 -15.78 8.72
C GLN A 329 -4.16 -14.34 9.25
N ARG A 330 -3.03 -14.06 9.92
CA ARG A 330 -2.73 -12.74 10.50
C ARG A 330 -1.73 -12.00 9.64
N SER A 331 -1.99 -10.71 9.40
CA SER A 331 -1.08 -9.85 8.64
C SER A 331 -1.00 -8.47 9.30
N GLY A 332 0.20 -7.90 9.39
CA GLY A 332 0.40 -6.53 9.86
C GLY A 332 -0.38 -5.48 9.04
N ARG A 333 -0.71 -5.78 7.79
CA ARG A 333 -1.54 -4.96 6.92
C ARG A 333 -2.97 -4.78 7.46
N TYR A 334 -3.49 -5.76 8.22
CA TYR A 334 -4.82 -5.65 8.84
C TYR A 334 -4.87 -4.61 9.98
N LEU A 335 -3.71 -4.24 10.53
CA LEU A 335 -3.59 -3.23 11.57
C LEU A 335 -3.27 -1.82 11.05
N LEU A 336 -3.26 -1.58 9.73
CA LEU A 336 -3.09 -0.23 9.19
C LEU A 336 -4.14 0.79 9.71
N PRO A 337 -5.42 0.41 9.96
CA PRO A 337 -6.39 1.35 10.51
C PRO A 337 -6.10 1.86 11.93
N ILE A 338 -5.16 1.26 12.69
CA ILE A 338 -4.75 1.81 13.99
C ILE A 338 -3.63 2.86 13.87
N MET A 339 -2.95 2.93 12.74
CA MET A 339 -1.80 3.82 12.57
C MET A 339 -2.13 5.31 12.75
N PRO A 340 -3.33 5.82 12.37
CA PRO A 340 -3.74 7.18 12.71
C PRO A 340 -3.76 7.46 14.22
N ALA A 341 -4.27 6.53 15.03
CA ALA A 341 -4.28 6.68 16.49
C ALA A 341 -2.85 6.68 17.08
N ILE A 342 -1.97 5.81 16.56
CA ILE A 342 -0.56 5.75 16.95
C ILE A 342 0.13 7.08 16.62
N ALA A 343 -0.12 7.67 15.45
CA ALA A 343 0.46 8.94 15.05
C ALA A 343 0.05 10.10 15.96
N ILE A 344 -1.24 10.17 16.36
CA ILE A 344 -1.71 11.17 17.34
C ILE A 344 -1.00 10.99 18.69
N LEU A 345 -0.92 9.76 19.20
CA LEU A 345 -0.26 9.46 20.46
C LEU A 345 1.25 9.78 20.42
N LEU A 346 1.94 9.45 19.32
CA LEU A 346 3.34 9.83 19.13
C LEU A 346 3.54 11.35 19.16
N ALA A 347 2.65 12.10 18.50
CA ALA A 347 2.72 13.57 18.51
C ALA A 347 2.51 14.14 19.92
N ILE A 348 1.54 13.61 20.68
CA ILE A 348 1.31 14.01 22.07
C ILE A 348 2.53 13.77 22.94
N HIS A 349 3.16 12.61 22.82
CA HIS A 349 4.32 12.20 23.63
C HIS A 349 5.67 12.56 22.99
N TRP A 350 5.70 13.30 21.87
CA TRP A 350 6.91 13.57 21.07
C TRP A 350 8.09 14.08 21.88
N HIS A 351 7.83 14.95 22.88
CA HIS A 351 8.87 15.48 23.76
C HIS A 351 9.46 14.44 24.71
N GLN A 352 8.62 13.50 25.14
CA GLN A 352 8.96 12.51 26.16
C GLN A 352 9.69 11.30 25.56
N LEU A 353 9.61 11.12 24.22
CA LEU A 353 10.29 10.03 23.53
C LEU A 353 11.80 10.14 23.69
N ASN A 354 12.44 8.99 23.94
CA ASN A 354 13.87 8.89 24.17
C ASN A 354 14.65 9.33 22.92
N ARG A 355 15.55 10.30 23.11
CA ARG A 355 16.36 10.87 22.04
C ARG A 355 17.28 9.85 21.36
N LEU A 356 17.79 8.87 22.11
CA LEU A 356 18.63 7.81 21.56
C LEU A 356 17.91 7.05 20.42
N LEU A 357 16.59 6.85 20.53
CA LEU A 357 15.84 6.12 19.50
C LEU A 357 15.69 6.93 18.20
N PHE A 358 15.67 8.26 18.29
CA PHE A 358 15.74 9.12 17.10
C PHE A 358 17.12 9.02 16.43
N TRP A 359 18.20 8.94 17.22
CA TRP A 359 19.53 8.71 16.68
C TRP A 359 19.63 7.39 15.96
N VAL A 360 19.11 6.31 16.56
CA VAL A 360 19.08 5.00 15.90
C VAL A 360 18.29 5.05 14.60
N ALA A 361 17.14 5.74 14.59
CA ALA A 361 16.36 5.94 13.38
C ALA A 361 17.15 6.70 12.30
N LEU A 362 17.88 7.77 12.66
CA LEU A 362 18.74 8.51 11.74
C LEU A 362 19.89 7.65 11.21
N LEU A 363 20.50 6.81 12.05
CA LEU A 363 21.57 5.90 11.61
C LEU A 363 21.04 4.87 10.60
N ILE A 364 19.87 4.28 10.84
CA ILE A 364 19.23 3.34 9.90
C ILE A 364 18.94 4.04 8.56
N GLN A 365 18.41 5.26 8.59
CA GLN A 365 18.19 6.07 7.38
C GLN A 365 19.51 6.41 6.69
N GLY A 366 20.56 6.73 7.44
CA GLY A 366 21.89 6.98 6.90
C GLY A 366 22.47 5.77 6.18
N ILE A 367 22.35 4.59 6.76
CA ILE A 367 22.76 3.33 6.13
C ILE A 367 22.00 3.12 4.81
N LEU A 368 20.67 3.36 4.79
CA LEU A 368 19.89 3.26 3.55
C LEU A 368 20.38 4.25 2.48
N ILE A 369 20.59 5.53 2.83
CA ILE A 369 21.04 6.55 1.87
C ILE A 369 22.44 6.23 1.33
N ILE A 370 23.35 5.77 2.18
CA ILE A 370 24.68 5.33 1.75
C ILE A 370 24.56 4.11 0.81
N ALA A 371 23.70 3.15 1.14
CA ALA A 371 23.46 1.99 0.27
C ALA A 371 22.88 2.41 -1.10
N LEU A 372 21.93 3.35 -1.12
CA LEU A 372 21.37 3.89 -2.37
C LEU A 372 22.43 4.66 -3.17
N ALA A 373 23.27 5.45 -2.52
CA ALA A 373 24.38 6.16 -3.18
C ALA A 373 25.38 5.15 -3.78
N TRP A 374 25.75 4.12 -3.02
CA TRP A 374 26.64 3.08 -3.49
C TRP A 374 26.02 2.28 -4.67
N LEU A 375 24.75 1.89 -4.58
CA LEU A 375 24.04 1.24 -5.68
C LEU A 375 24.01 2.13 -6.93
N SER A 376 23.63 3.40 -6.77
CA SER A 376 23.57 4.35 -7.89
C SER A 376 24.94 4.60 -8.53
N TRP A 377 26.03 4.57 -7.76
CA TRP A 377 27.39 4.70 -8.27
C TRP A 377 27.86 3.47 -9.07
N ASN A 378 27.43 2.26 -8.68
CA ASN A 378 27.83 1.01 -9.32
C ASN A 378 26.88 0.56 -10.47
N ILE A 379 25.85 1.34 -10.78
CA ILE A 379 25.01 1.11 -11.97
C ILE A 379 25.65 1.82 -13.16
N ASP A 380 26.11 1.05 -14.12
CA ASP A 380 26.78 1.51 -15.35
C ASP A 380 25.85 1.57 -16.58
N LEU A 381 24.57 1.20 -16.42
CA LEU A 381 23.59 1.20 -17.51
C LEU A 381 23.10 2.60 -17.90
N TRP A 382 23.19 3.55 -16.98
CA TRP A 382 22.78 4.95 -17.20
C TRP A 382 23.50 5.89 -16.25
N THR A 383 23.45 7.18 -16.57
CA THR A 383 23.92 8.25 -15.68
C THR A 383 22.75 8.88 -14.95
N TYR A 384 22.87 8.99 -13.63
CA TYR A 384 21.88 9.70 -12.85
C TYR A 384 21.98 11.21 -13.07
N PRO A 385 20.84 11.92 -13.09
CA PRO A 385 20.85 13.38 -13.19
C PRO A 385 21.48 14.00 -11.92
N VAL A 386 22.06 15.18 -12.08
CA VAL A 386 22.80 15.87 -11.01
C VAL A 386 21.96 16.08 -9.74
N TRP A 387 20.67 16.37 -9.90
CA TRP A 387 19.76 16.56 -8.75
C TRP A 387 19.58 15.28 -7.89
N HIS A 388 19.74 14.07 -8.45
CA HIS A 388 19.73 12.83 -7.68
C HIS A 388 20.84 12.80 -6.64
N TRP A 389 22.06 13.18 -7.05
CA TRP A 389 23.22 13.26 -6.16
C TRP A 389 23.06 14.37 -5.11
N PHE A 390 22.48 15.51 -5.47
CA PHE A 390 22.15 16.56 -4.51
C PHE A 390 21.10 16.11 -3.49
N LEU A 391 20.12 15.31 -3.90
CA LEU A 391 19.14 14.74 -2.98
C LEU A 391 19.79 13.78 -1.98
N LEU A 392 20.67 12.88 -2.44
CA LEU A 392 21.40 11.96 -1.57
C LEU A 392 22.33 12.72 -0.62
N LEU A 393 23.10 13.67 -1.11
CA LEU A 393 23.98 14.52 -0.30
C LEU A 393 23.18 15.33 0.72
N GLY A 394 22.09 15.97 0.30
CA GLY A 394 21.18 16.70 1.19
C GLY A 394 20.59 15.81 2.29
N SER A 395 20.26 14.56 1.96
CA SER A 395 19.79 13.57 2.93
C SER A 395 20.88 13.26 3.97
N ILE A 396 22.12 13.03 3.54
CA ILE A 396 23.28 12.82 4.43
C ILE A 396 23.52 14.05 5.32
N CYS A 397 23.44 15.26 4.77
CA CYS A 397 23.59 16.51 5.54
C CYS A 397 22.49 16.65 6.61
N VAL A 398 21.22 16.37 6.28
CA VAL A 398 20.11 16.42 7.25
C VAL A 398 20.31 15.39 8.36
N ILE A 399 20.70 14.17 8.01
CA ILE A 399 21.00 13.10 8.97
C ILE A 399 22.19 13.53 9.86
N GLY A 400 23.27 14.01 9.29
CA GLY A 400 24.42 14.51 10.02
C GLY A 400 24.07 15.64 10.99
N LEU A 401 23.33 16.65 10.53
CA LEU A 401 22.83 17.72 11.39
C LEU A 401 21.97 17.19 12.54
N GLY A 402 21.13 16.19 12.29
CA GLY A 402 20.30 15.54 13.32
C GLY A 402 21.12 14.75 14.35
N LEU A 403 22.23 14.16 13.95
CA LEU A 403 23.14 13.42 14.83
C LEU A 403 24.01 14.34 15.68
N PHE A 404 24.52 15.43 15.10
CA PHE A 404 25.46 16.33 15.80
C PHE A 404 24.77 17.46 16.57
N ARG A 405 23.60 17.96 16.10
CA ARG A 405 22.84 19.03 16.77
C ARG A 405 21.64 18.48 17.50
N LEU A 406 21.77 18.34 18.84
CA LEU A 406 20.72 17.76 19.70
C LEU A 406 19.35 18.44 19.58
N SER A 407 19.31 19.75 19.30
CA SER A 407 18.04 20.50 19.11
C SER A 407 17.30 20.12 17.82
N LEU A 408 18.01 19.64 16.80
CA LEU A 408 17.46 19.30 15.50
C LEU A 408 17.15 17.80 15.33
N THR A 409 17.63 16.92 16.24
CA THR A 409 17.50 15.46 16.11
C THR A 409 16.10 15.02 15.73
N LYS A 410 15.08 15.50 16.44
CA LYS A 410 13.69 15.07 16.25
C LYS A 410 13.09 15.54 14.92
N SER A 411 13.37 16.78 14.52
CA SER A 411 12.90 17.33 13.23
C SER A 411 13.66 16.72 12.06
N ALA A 412 14.98 16.53 12.21
CA ALA A 412 15.81 15.87 11.20
C ALA A 412 15.38 14.42 10.95
N THR A 413 15.02 13.66 12.00
CA THR A 413 14.51 12.29 11.84
C THR A 413 13.25 12.25 10.96
N LEU A 414 12.30 13.15 11.21
CA LEU A 414 11.05 13.20 10.43
C LEU A 414 11.30 13.63 8.98
N LEU A 415 12.13 14.66 8.77
CA LEU A 415 12.51 15.13 7.44
C LEU A 415 13.26 14.06 6.65
N ALA A 416 14.20 13.37 7.30
CA ALA A 416 14.98 12.30 6.69
C ALA A 416 14.11 11.11 6.25
N CYS A 417 12.95 10.82 6.89
CA CYS A 417 12.00 9.81 6.40
C CYS A 417 11.54 10.15 4.98
N PHE A 418 11.09 11.37 4.75
CA PHE A 418 10.59 11.80 3.43
C PHE A 418 11.71 11.87 2.39
N MET A 419 12.89 12.36 2.79
CA MET A 419 14.06 12.37 1.91
C MET A 419 14.50 10.96 1.55
N SER A 420 14.42 9.99 2.48
CA SER A 420 14.70 8.58 2.19
C SER A 420 13.72 8.00 1.17
N TYR A 421 12.43 8.32 1.27
CA TYR A 421 11.44 7.87 0.29
C TYR A 421 11.65 8.49 -1.09
N LEU A 422 11.99 9.79 -1.14
CA LEU A 422 12.36 10.47 -2.38
C LEU A 422 13.62 9.86 -3.00
N SER A 423 14.65 9.60 -2.19
CA SER A 423 15.89 8.99 -2.63
C SER A 423 15.68 7.59 -3.19
N LEU A 424 14.86 6.78 -2.51
CA LEU A 424 14.48 5.45 -2.99
C LEU A 424 13.77 5.53 -4.36
N THR A 425 12.78 6.41 -4.50
CA THR A 425 12.07 6.59 -5.76
C THR A 425 13.00 7.10 -6.85
N SER A 426 13.87 8.10 -6.56
CA SER A 426 14.79 8.66 -7.55
C SER A 426 15.81 7.66 -8.07
N SER A 427 16.19 6.67 -7.24
CA SER A 427 17.14 5.62 -7.63
C SER A 427 16.57 4.65 -8.69
N VAL A 428 15.25 4.49 -8.75
CA VAL A 428 14.60 3.59 -9.72
C VAL A 428 13.95 4.31 -10.90
N MET A 429 13.82 5.63 -10.84
CA MET A 429 13.17 6.45 -11.89
C MET A 429 13.74 6.28 -13.30
N PRO A 430 15.07 6.04 -13.53
CA PRO A 430 15.57 5.79 -14.86
C PRO A 430 14.89 4.61 -15.58
N LEU A 431 14.46 3.59 -14.84
CA LEU A 431 13.70 2.45 -15.37
C LEU A 431 12.25 2.79 -15.74
N ASP A 432 11.69 3.88 -15.24
CA ASP A 432 10.37 4.34 -15.67
C ASP A 432 10.46 5.23 -16.92
N GLY A 433 11.67 5.65 -17.31
CA GLY A 433 11.99 6.37 -18.53
C GLY A 433 12.22 5.46 -19.75
N SER A 434 13.00 5.97 -20.70
CA SER A 434 13.30 5.30 -21.98
C SER A 434 13.99 3.95 -21.84
N LEU A 435 14.73 3.74 -20.77
CA LEU A 435 15.48 2.49 -20.53
C LEU A 435 14.57 1.30 -20.19
N GLY A 436 13.54 1.53 -19.40
CA GLY A 436 12.60 0.48 -19.00
C GLY A 436 11.30 0.47 -19.81
N ARG A 437 11.23 1.21 -20.91
CA ARG A 437 10.10 1.21 -21.85
C ARG A 437 10.56 0.80 -23.24
N PHE A 438 9.68 0.14 -23.98
CA PHE A 438 9.92 -0.10 -25.39
C PHE A 438 9.84 1.19 -26.20
N SER A 439 10.60 1.28 -27.31
CA SER A 439 10.59 2.46 -28.17
C SER A 439 9.20 2.70 -28.78
N LYS A 440 8.87 3.94 -29.08
CA LYS A 440 7.61 4.29 -29.76
C LYS A 440 7.43 3.52 -31.07
N ALA A 441 8.52 3.34 -31.83
CA ALA A 441 8.52 2.57 -33.08
C ALA A 441 8.20 1.08 -32.82
N THR A 442 8.76 0.50 -31.76
CA THR A 442 8.43 -0.86 -31.33
C THR A 442 6.95 -0.98 -30.96
N ILE A 443 6.43 -0.06 -30.14
CA ILE A 443 5.02 -0.06 -29.71
C ILE A 443 4.08 0.00 -30.94
N GLN A 444 4.38 0.87 -31.92
CA GLN A 444 3.58 0.98 -33.14
C GLN A 444 3.58 -0.31 -33.97
N LYS A 445 4.74 -0.98 -34.11
CA LYS A 445 4.83 -2.27 -34.80
C LYS A 445 4.05 -3.39 -34.13
N LEU A 446 3.79 -3.27 -32.83
CA LEU A 446 3.16 -4.29 -32.00
C LEU A 446 1.67 -4.07 -31.78
N GLN A 447 1.11 -2.95 -32.21
CA GLN A 447 -0.33 -2.66 -32.10
C GLN A 447 -1.15 -3.74 -32.80
N GLY A 448 -2.22 -4.21 -32.15
CA GLY A 448 -3.12 -5.26 -32.64
C GLY A 448 -2.54 -6.66 -32.65
N LYS A 449 -1.24 -6.85 -32.37
CA LYS A 449 -0.60 -8.17 -32.35
C LYS A 449 -0.69 -8.83 -30.98
N THR A 450 -0.73 -10.17 -30.97
CA THR A 450 -0.67 -10.95 -29.73
C THR A 450 0.78 -11.20 -29.37
N ILE A 451 1.17 -10.84 -28.14
CA ILE A 451 2.52 -10.97 -27.61
C ILE A 451 2.47 -11.78 -26.33
N TRP A 452 3.36 -12.76 -26.20
CA TRP A 452 3.47 -13.60 -25.03
C TRP A 452 4.60 -13.15 -24.12
N PHE A 453 4.31 -12.92 -22.83
CA PHE A 453 5.26 -12.48 -21.81
C PHE A 453 5.45 -13.50 -20.70
N PRO A 454 6.62 -13.52 -20.00
CA PRO A 454 6.81 -14.38 -18.85
C PRO A 454 5.90 -13.94 -17.69
N CYS A 455 5.12 -14.87 -17.15
CA CYS A 455 4.17 -14.61 -16.08
C CYS A 455 4.47 -15.51 -14.87
N ASP A 456 4.79 -14.91 -13.72
CA ASP A 456 5.11 -15.57 -12.46
C ASP A 456 4.04 -15.32 -11.38
N PHE A 457 3.08 -14.44 -11.64
CA PHE A 457 1.94 -14.17 -10.76
C PHE A 457 0.70 -13.70 -11.56
N ARG A 458 -0.46 -13.80 -10.94
CA ARG A 458 -1.74 -13.46 -11.57
C ARG A 458 -1.78 -12.01 -12.01
N ALA A 459 -2.32 -11.75 -13.20
CA ALA A 459 -2.49 -10.45 -13.84
C ALA A 459 -1.21 -9.63 -14.07
N LYS A 460 -0.03 -10.25 -14.07
CA LYS A 460 1.22 -9.55 -14.42
C LYS A 460 1.18 -8.94 -15.83
N ASP A 461 0.39 -9.51 -16.73
CA ASP A 461 0.14 -9.01 -18.07
C ASP A 461 -0.43 -7.58 -18.10
N GLU A 462 -1.10 -7.12 -17.04
CA GLU A 462 -1.58 -5.74 -16.95
C GLU A 462 -0.41 -4.73 -16.88
N GLU A 463 0.74 -5.11 -16.34
CA GLU A 463 1.95 -4.29 -16.40
C GLU A 463 2.39 -4.09 -17.86
N TYR A 464 2.37 -5.16 -18.65
CA TYR A 464 2.75 -5.10 -20.06
C TYR A 464 1.73 -4.34 -20.93
N ARG A 465 0.45 -4.35 -20.57
CA ARG A 465 -0.58 -3.53 -21.24
C ARG A 465 -0.34 -2.04 -21.07
N LEU A 466 0.22 -1.62 -19.92
CA LEU A 466 0.64 -0.23 -19.72
C LEU A 466 1.91 0.12 -20.51
N LEU A 467 2.76 -0.86 -20.80
CA LEU A 467 4.01 -0.68 -21.56
C LEU A 467 3.79 -0.70 -23.07
N ILE A 468 2.85 -1.50 -23.55
CA ILE A 468 2.55 -1.68 -24.98
C ILE A 468 1.04 -1.53 -25.19
N PRO A 469 0.52 -0.30 -25.08
CA PRO A 469 -0.91 -0.06 -25.29
C PRO A 469 -1.33 -0.46 -26.70
N GLY A 470 -2.48 -1.11 -26.79
CA GLY A 470 -3.04 -1.58 -28.06
C GLY A 470 -2.55 -2.96 -28.53
N ALA A 471 -1.63 -3.61 -27.83
CA ALA A 471 -1.27 -5.00 -28.08
C ALA A 471 -2.17 -5.96 -27.28
N ASN A 472 -2.36 -7.18 -27.81
CA ASN A 472 -3.02 -8.26 -27.08
C ASN A 472 -1.96 -9.03 -26.28
N ILE A 473 -1.94 -8.84 -24.96
CA ILE A 473 -0.93 -9.43 -24.07
C ILE A 473 -1.44 -10.74 -23.48
N LYS A 474 -0.62 -11.79 -23.55
CA LYS A 474 -0.84 -13.09 -22.94
C LYS A 474 0.39 -13.55 -22.17
N GLY A 475 0.22 -14.46 -21.22
CA GLY A 475 1.28 -14.96 -20.36
C GLY A 475 1.71 -16.40 -20.71
N TYR A 476 3.00 -16.66 -20.63
CA TYR A 476 3.56 -18.02 -20.58
C TYR A 476 4.30 -18.23 -19.24
N PRO A 477 4.53 -19.50 -18.78
CA PRO A 477 5.20 -19.74 -17.51
C PRO A 477 6.59 -19.11 -17.46
N ALA A 478 6.86 -18.27 -16.46
CA ALA A 478 8.12 -17.51 -16.37
C ALA A 478 9.38 -18.40 -16.32
N GLY A 479 9.26 -19.66 -15.87
CA GLY A 479 10.35 -20.64 -15.89
C GLY A 479 10.87 -20.94 -17.31
N GLU A 480 10.06 -20.77 -18.34
CA GLU A 480 10.42 -21.01 -19.74
C GLU A 480 11.11 -19.80 -20.41
N ALA A 481 11.25 -18.67 -19.73
CA ALA A 481 11.74 -17.41 -20.31
C ALA A 481 13.17 -17.46 -20.91
N LYS A 482 13.94 -18.50 -20.60
CA LYS A 482 15.27 -18.74 -21.14
C LYS A 482 15.30 -19.74 -22.34
N GLU A 483 14.18 -20.40 -22.63
CA GLU A 483 14.08 -21.48 -23.63
C GLU A 483 13.60 -20.95 -24.98
N ILE A 484 14.41 -20.10 -25.64
CA ILE A 484 14.03 -19.37 -26.85
C ILE A 484 13.53 -20.30 -27.96
N LYS A 485 14.21 -21.45 -28.20
CA LYS A 485 13.81 -22.43 -29.23
C LYS A 485 12.39 -22.96 -28.98
N LYS A 486 12.10 -23.36 -27.74
CA LYS A 486 10.79 -23.86 -27.34
C LYS A 486 9.70 -22.79 -27.45
N LEU A 487 10.03 -21.54 -27.11
CA LEU A 487 9.10 -20.41 -27.25
C LEU A 487 8.86 -20.10 -28.74
N ALA A 488 9.89 -20.12 -29.55
CA ALA A 488 9.81 -19.90 -31.00
C ALA A 488 9.01 -20.97 -31.74
N GLU A 489 8.97 -22.21 -31.25
CA GLU A 489 8.11 -23.27 -31.78
C GLU A 489 6.63 -23.04 -31.49
N ARG A 490 6.30 -22.31 -30.37
CA ARG A 490 4.93 -22.11 -29.89
C ARG A 490 4.36 -20.76 -30.29
N TYR A 491 5.17 -19.72 -30.24
CA TYR A 491 4.69 -18.33 -30.34
C TYR A 491 5.40 -17.59 -31.47
N SER A 492 4.66 -16.77 -32.20
CA SER A 492 5.22 -15.90 -33.26
C SER A 492 5.82 -14.61 -32.68
N LEU A 493 5.31 -14.10 -31.56
CA LEU A 493 5.84 -12.93 -30.87
C LEU A 493 5.88 -13.24 -29.37
N PHE A 494 7.04 -13.15 -28.76
CA PHE A 494 7.22 -13.44 -27.35
C PHE A 494 8.37 -12.62 -26.76
N ALA A 495 8.28 -12.34 -25.47
CA ALA A 495 9.34 -11.68 -24.73
C ALA A 495 10.25 -12.71 -24.06
N VAL A 496 11.56 -12.46 -24.05
CA VAL A 496 12.56 -13.26 -23.35
C VAL A 496 13.42 -12.36 -22.49
N GLN A 497 13.98 -12.90 -21.41
CA GLN A 497 14.85 -12.17 -20.50
C GLN A 497 16.25 -12.79 -20.51
N ALA A 498 17.26 -11.94 -20.63
CA ALA A 498 18.66 -12.34 -20.59
C ALA A 498 19.44 -11.45 -19.60
N PRO A 499 20.54 -11.96 -19.00
CA PRO A 499 21.46 -11.12 -18.24
C PRO A 499 21.95 -9.94 -19.09
N VAL A 500 22.19 -8.79 -18.46
CA VAL A 500 22.50 -7.53 -19.15
C VAL A 500 23.69 -7.65 -20.13
N GLN A 501 24.74 -8.37 -19.76
CA GLN A 501 25.95 -8.52 -20.55
C GLN A 501 25.95 -9.74 -21.46
N SER A 502 24.93 -10.60 -21.42
CA SER A 502 24.88 -11.78 -22.29
C SER A 502 24.33 -11.41 -23.66
N LYS A 503 24.95 -11.99 -24.72
CA LYS A 503 24.33 -11.98 -26.04
C LYS A 503 23.19 -12.98 -26.06
N LEU A 504 22.06 -12.56 -26.60
CA LEU A 504 20.90 -13.43 -26.77
C LEU A 504 21.16 -14.37 -27.95
N GLU A 505 21.19 -15.69 -27.72
CA GLU A 505 21.25 -16.68 -28.77
C GLU A 505 19.87 -16.85 -29.41
N LEU A 506 19.68 -16.28 -30.57
CA LEU A 506 18.43 -16.36 -31.32
C LEU A 506 18.31 -17.67 -32.11
N CYS A 507 17.07 -18.07 -32.39
CA CYS A 507 16.79 -19.09 -33.40
C CYS A 507 17.13 -18.56 -34.81
N ALA A 508 17.34 -19.47 -35.80
CA ALA A 508 17.90 -19.16 -37.12
C ALA A 508 17.20 -18.01 -37.86
N ASP A 509 15.89 -17.92 -37.78
CA ASP A 509 15.10 -16.88 -38.47
C ASP A 509 14.35 -15.95 -37.48
N CYS A 510 14.87 -15.81 -36.26
CA CYS A 510 14.30 -14.94 -35.26
C CYS A 510 14.89 -13.54 -35.31
N GLU A 511 14.04 -12.51 -35.13
CA GLU A 511 14.41 -11.10 -35.12
C GLU A 511 14.04 -10.44 -33.80
N ILE A 512 14.93 -9.58 -33.28
CA ILE A 512 14.60 -8.72 -32.14
C ILE A 512 13.83 -7.49 -32.63
N ILE A 513 12.57 -7.33 -32.18
CA ILE A 513 11.72 -6.19 -32.52
C ILE A 513 11.92 -5.04 -31.57
N GLY A 514 12.22 -5.32 -30.30
CA GLY A 514 12.41 -4.30 -29.28
C GLY A 514 13.08 -4.84 -28.02
N GLU A 515 13.63 -3.93 -27.24
CA GLU A 515 14.32 -4.24 -26.01
C GLU A 515 14.08 -3.20 -24.94
N ARG A 516 14.18 -3.60 -23.67
CA ARG A 516 14.15 -2.72 -22.50
C ARG A 516 14.91 -3.34 -21.33
N PHE A 517 15.23 -2.54 -20.32
CA PHE A 517 15.70 -3.05 -19.04
C PHE A 517 14.52 -3.28 -18.08
N GLU A 518 14.63 -4.33 -17.26
CA GLU A 518 13.68 -4.65 -16.20
C GLU A 518 14.45 -4.98 -14.92
N MET A 519 13.89 -4.62 -13.76
CA MET A 519 14.47 -4.98 -12.46
C MET A 519 14.03 -6.39 -12.07
N ARG A 520 14.98 -7.23 -11.67
CA ARG A 520 14.68 -8.60 -11.22
C ARG A 520 13.90 -8.58 -9.90
N ALA A 521 12.87 -9.39 -9.83
CA ALA A 521 12.01 -9.49 -8.66
C ALA A 521 12.62 -10.34 -7.52
N ARG A 522 13.55 -11.25 -7.86
CA ARG A 522 14.16 -12.19 -6.90
C ARG A 522 15.63 -12.35 -7.20
N HIS A 523 16.41 -12.47 -6.14
CA HIS A 523 17.85 -12.69 -6.18
C HIS A 523 18.21 -13.87 -5.27
N ASN A 524 19.19 -14.69 -5.71
CA ASN A 524 19.78 -15.71 -4.86
C ASN A 524 21.01 -15.16 -4.11
N ASP A 525 21.52 -15.93 -3.15
CA ASP A 525 22.63 -15.49 -2.30
C ASP A 525 23.92 -15.17 -3.11
N ALA A 526 24.19 -15.91 -4.18
CA ALA A 526 25.34 -15.69 -5.05
C ALA A 526 25.22 -14.35 -5.80
N GLU A 527 24.02 -14.02 -6.31
CA GLU A 527 23.74 -12.75 -6.97
C GLU A 527 23.84 -11.57 -6.00
N ILE A 528 23.32 -11.73 -4.78
CA ILE A 528 23.46 -10.70 -3.71
C ILE A 528 24.94 -10.48 -3.40
N LYS A 529 25.74 -11.54 -3.25
CA LYS A 529 27.17 -11.44 -3.01
C LYS A 529 27.91 -10.77 -4.17
N ALA A 530 27.57 -11.10 -5.42
CA ALA A 530 28.13 -10.46 -6.61
C ALA A 530 27.76 -8.96 -6.68
N MET A 531 26.54 -8.58 -6.33
CA MET A 531 26.15 -7.18 -6.21
C MET A 531 27.00 -6.45 -5.17
N LEU A 532 27.20 -7.03 -3.97
CA LEU A 532 28.05 -6.44 -2.93
C LEU A 532 29.51 -6.29 -3.37
N MET A 533 29.98 -7.09 -4.35
CA MET A 533 31.30 -6.96 -4.98
C MET A 533 31.35 -5.96 -6.14
N GLY A 534 30.29 -5.15 -6.34
CA GLY A 534 30.21 -4.11 -7.38
C GLY A 534 29.59 -4.54 -8.70
N GLN A 535 29.21 -5.82 -8.88
CA GLN A 535 28.54 -6.30 -10.10
C GLN A 535 27.02 -6.04 -10.04
N VAL A 536 26.64 -4.77 -9.79
CA VAL A 536 25.25 -4.40 -9.53
C VAL A 536 24.39 -4.58 -10.78
N SER A 537 24.77 -4.00 -11.91
CA SER A 537 23.95 -3.96 -13.13
C SER A 537 23.57 -5.35 -13.62
N ASN A 538 24.52 -6.29 -13.62
CA ASN A 538 24.30 -7.65 -14.12
C ASN A 538 23.40 -8.52 -13.25
N ASN A 539 23.34 -8.22 -11.96
CA ASN A 539 22.60 -9.03 -11.00
C ASN A 539 21.26 -8.41 -10.62
N LEU A 540 21.17 -7.06 -10.59
CA LEU A 540 19.95 -6.36 -10.24
C LEU A 540 18.98 -6.25 -11.44
N PHE A 541 19.50 -6.18 -12.68
CA PHE A 541 18.69 -5.97 -13.87
C PHE A 541 18.78 -7.16 -14.84
N VAL A 542 17.76 -7.22 -15.71
CA VAL A 542 17.73 -8.07 -16.90
C VAL A 542 17.39 -7.22 -18.11
N LYS A 543 17.85 -7.63 -19.27
CA LYS A 543 17.43 -7.08 -20.53
C LYS A 543 16.29 -7.95 -21.08
N GLU A 544 15.18 -7.34 -21.37
CA GLU A 544 14.00 -8.00 -21.91
C GLU A 544 13.86 -7.65 -23.37
N TYR A 545 13.75 -8.68 -24.21
CA TYR A 545 13.67 -8.57 -25.65
C TYR A 545 12.32 -9.07 -26.13
N ILE A 546 11.72 -8.39 -27.09
CA ILE A 546 10.59 -8.91 -27.87
C ILE A 546 11.16 -9.53 -29.12
N VAL A 547 10.94 -10.83 -29.28
CA VAL A 547 11.44 -11.65 -30.38
C VAL A 547 10.28 -12.01 -31.30
N SER A 548 10.48 -11.81 -32.59
CA SER A 548 9.63 -12.34 -33.65
C SER A 548 10.23 -13.64 -34.17
N ALA A 549 9.47 -14.71 -34.17
CA ALA A 549 9.83 -15.97 -34.79
C ALA A 549 9.04 -16.17 -36.10
N PRO A 550 9.58 -16.92 -37.09
CA PRO A 550 8.89 -17.17 -38.35
C PRO A 550 7.49 -17.73 -38.10
N PHE A 551 6.52 -17.22 -38.85
CA PHE A 551 5.17 -17.69 -38.78
C PHE A 551 5.06 -19.10 -39.34
N ASN A 552 4.73 -20.07 -38.48
CA ASN A 552 4.44 -21.43 -38.92
C ASN A 552 2.92 -21.67 -38.70
N ALA A 553 2.18 -22.03 -39.74
CA ALA A 553 0.72 -22.20 -39.68
C ALA A 553 0.25 -23.28 -38.68
N ALA A 554 1.16 -24.12 -38.20
CA ALA A 554 0.91 -25.10 -37.15
C ALA A 554 0.84 -24.49 -35.71
N LYS A 555 1.16 -23.21 -35.55
CA LYS A 555 1.11 -22.50 -34.27
C LYS A 555 -0.34 -22.07 -33.95
N ASP A 556 -1.12 -23.02 -33.49
CA ASP A 556 -2.48 -22.74 -33.04
C ASP A 556 -2.47 -22.06 -31.66
N ILE A 557 -2.51 -20.72 -31.69
CA ILE A 557 -2.49 -19.84 -30.50
C ILE A 557 -3.63 -20.15 -29.53
N SER A 558 -4.73 -20.76 -30.02
CA SER A 558 -5.90 -21.08 -29.19
C SER A 558 -5.66 -22.22 -28.19
N LYS A 559 -4.63 -23.06 -28.42
CA LYS A 559 -4.33 -24.24 -27.58
C LYS A 559 -3.51 -23.93 -26.33
N PHE A 560 -2.89 -22.76 -26.23
CA PHE A 560 -2.02 -22.45 -25.09
C PHE A 560 -2.76 -21.66 -24.02
N LYS A 561 -2.79 -22.24 -22.80
CA LYS A 561 -3.37 -21.60 -21.62
C LYS A 561 -2.55 -20.35 -21.25
N ASP A 562 -3.23 -19.24 -20.97
CA ASP A 562 -2.60 -18.03 -20.49
C ASP A 562 -2.12 -18.23 -19.05
N ALA A 563 -0.80 -18.17 -18.82
CA ALA A 563 -0.21 -18.38 -17.50
C ALA A 563 -0.43 -17.23 -16.52
N CYS A 564 -0.95 -16.08 -16.99
CA CYS A 564 -1.34 -14.94 -16.15
C CYS A 564 -2.76 -15.06 -15.58
N ARG A 565 -3.54 -16.05 -16.04
CA ARG A 565 -4.97 -16.23 -15.67
C ARG A 565 -5.22 -17.27 -14.57
#